data_aef168fd6eb917caa2ef32cdef2e6296
#
_entry.id   aef168fd6eb917caa2ef32cdef2e6296
#
_cell.length_a   1.000
_cell.length_b   1.000
_cell.length_c   1.000
_cell.angle_alpha   90.00
_cell.angle_beta   90.00
_cell.angle_gamma   90.00
#
_symmetry.space_group_name_H-M   'P 1'
#
loop_
_entity.id
_entity.type
_entity.pdbx_description
1 polymer ?
#
loop_
_entity_poly.entity_id
_entity_poly.type
_entity_poly.pdbx_seq_one_letter_code
_entity_poly.pdbx_strand_id
1 'polypeptide(L)'
;MASTLRRAVATAGAAALIAGAVIVAAPSAQAEGDYYGTWTLTTVKLDSQKQKCEGPDDGSGICPGGKTLTLKSNYRYKASAFVAQIMFLRAEGDGKGSFVTPVFPGTGDQALVLEGDATGIAPLGSAWQMVLKDKRSGSPTKMILTLQTGFFEIGLVFQRDAN
;
A
#
# COMPACT_ATOMS: atom_id res chain seq x y z
N MET A 1 -2.94 15.47 80.56
CA MET A 1 -3.96 15.27 79.50
C MET A 1 -3.41 15.99 78.26
N ALA A 2 -2.70 15.28 77.40
CA ALA A 2 -2.16 15.86 76.16
C ALA A 2 -2.45 14.88 75.02
N SER A 3 -3.30 15.28 74.15
CA SER A 3 -3.74 14.57 72.97
C SER A 3 -2.77 14.88 71.81
N THR A 4 -2.03 13.86 71.39
CA THR A 4 -1.07 13.97 70.28
C THR A 4 -1.78 13.61 68.96
N LEU A 5 -2.05 14.64 68.15
CA LEU A 5 -2.60 14.49 66.79
C LEU A 5 -1.45 14.06 65.85
N ARG A 6 -1.45 12.83 65.39
CA ARG A 6 -0.56 12.36 64.32
C ARG A 6 -1.16 12.75 62.97
N ARG A 7 -0.50 13.67 62.25
CA ARG A 7 -0.78 13.95 60.83
C ARG A 7 -0.16 12.88 59.98
N ALA A 8 -1.00 12.13 59.29
CA ALA A 8 -0.58 11.23 58.19
C ALA A 8 -0.42 12.07 56.93
N VAL A 9 0.79 12.16 56.42
CA VAL A 9 1.08 12.75 55.11
C VAL A 9 0.86 11.64 54.09
N ALA A 10 -0.23 11.73 53.32
CA ALA A 10 -0.49 10.88 52.19
C ALA A 10 0.28 11.44 50.98
N THR A 11 1.39 10.82 50.62
CA THR A 11 2.09 11.07 49.34
C THR A 11 1.26 10.44 48.21
N ALA A 12 0.52 11.26 47.51
CA ALA A 12 -0.16 10.85 46.28
C ALA A 12 0.90 10.75 45.15
N GLY A 13 1.35 9.55 44.86
CA GLY A 13 2.13 9.26 43.68
C GLY A 13 1.28 9.38 42.43
N ALA A 14 1.48 10.44 41.67
CA ALA A 14 0.87 10.58 40.35
C ALA A 14 1.55 9.61 39.37
N ALA A 15 0.98 8.41 39.18
CA ALA A 15 1.34 7.53 38.08
C ALA A 15 0.76 8.14 36.80
N ALA A 16 1.59 8.81 36.00
CA ALA A 16 1.25 9.24 34.67
C ALA A 16 1.13 7.99 33.77
N LEU A 17 -0.09 7.50 33.63
CA LEU A 17 -0.44 6.53 32.58
C LEU A 17 -0.33 7.27 31.24
N ILE A 18 0.79 7.10 30.54
CA ILE A 18 0.88 7.41 29.12
C ILE A 18 0.02 6.35 28.41
N ALA A 19 -1.27 6.63 28.32
CA ALA A 19 -2.15 5.92 27.40
C ALA A 19 -1.66 6.26 25.98
N GLY A 20 -0.84 5.41 25.43
CA GLY A 20 -0.52 5.43 24.01
C GLY A 20 -1.83 5.26 23.24
N ALA A 21 -2.43 6.36 22.84
CA ALA A 21 -3.53 6.35 21.89
C ALA A 21 -2.98 5.78 20.59
N VAL A 22 -3.17 4.49 20.37
CA VAL A 22 -3.12 3.91 19.03
C VAL A 22 -4.26 4.58 18.29
N ILE A 23 -3.94 5.67 17.57
CA ILE A 23 -4.86 6.27 16.63
C ILE A 23 -5.00 5.24 15.51
N VAL A 24 -5.94 4.34 15.66
CA VAL A 24 -6.47 3.58 14.53
C VAL A 24 -7.16 4.64 13.69
N ALA A 25 -6.45 5.18 12.70
CA ALA A 25 -7.04 6.05 11.69
C ALA A 25 -8.21 5.27 11.10
N ALA A 26 -9.43 5.70 11.41
CA ALA A 26 -10.60 5.16 10.75
C ALA A 26 -10.35 5.33 9.24
N PRO A 27 -10.55 4.28 8.42
CA PRO A 27 -10.42 4.42 6.98
C PRO A 27 -11.36 5.58 6.60
N SER A 28 -10.79 6.60 5.97
CA SER A 28 -11.62 7.68 5.42
C SER A 28 -12.61 7.04 4.49
N ALA A 29 -13.89 7.42 4.59
CA ALA A 29 -14.99 6.91 3.78
C ALA A 29 -14.88 7.30 2.28
N GLN A 30 -13.68 7.44 1.78
CA GLN A 30 -13.36 7.61 0.38
C GLN A 30 -13.40 6.24 -0.28
N ALA A 31 -14.60 5.92 -0.80
CA ALA A 31 -14.82 4.85 -1.78
C ALA A 31 -14.09 3.53 -1.45
N GLU A 32 -14.41 2.91 -0.31
CA GLU A 32 -14.18 1.49 -0.14
C GLU A 32 -14.78 0.77 -1.35
N GLY A 33 -13.94 0.34 -2.29
CA GLY A 33 -14.38 -0.38 -3.47
C GLY A 33 -13.84 0.13 -4.81
N ASP A 34 -13.46 1.39 -4.92
CA ASP A 34 -13.00 1.97 -6.20
C ASP A 34 -11.71 1.31 -6.73
N TYR A 35 -10.89 0.72 -5.87
CA TYR A 35 -9.64 0.05 -6.25
C TYR A 35 -9.76 -1.48 -6.42
N TYR A 36 -10.88 -2.08 -6.02
CA TYR A 36 -11.06 -3.53 -6.23
C TYR A 36 -11.24 -3.88 -7.70
N GLY A 37 -10.64 -4.97 -8.12
CA GLY A 37 -10.72 -5.48 -9.48
C GLY A 37 -9.37 -5.87 -10.04
N THR A 38 -9.35 -6.19 -11.32
CA THR A 38 -8.12 -6.53 -12.06
C THR A 38 -7.61 -5.30 -12.80
N TRP A 39 -6.34 -5.03 -12.62
CA TRP A 39 -5.61 -3.89 -13.16
C TRP A 39 -4.48 -4.39 -14.05
N THR A 40 -4.44 -3.97 -15.30
CA THR A 40 -3.40 -4.33 -16.25
C THR A 40 -2.30 -3.28 -16.24
N LEU A 41 -1.06 -3.69 -16.05
CA LEU A 41 0.12 -2.82 -16.08
C LEU A 41 0.34 -2.33 -17.52
N THR A 42 0.39 -1.01 -17.69
CA THR A 42 0.57 -0.37 -19.01
C THR A 42 1.87 0.42 -19.13
N THR A 43 2.44 0.86 -18.02
CA THR A 43 3.67 1.65 -18.03
C THR A 43 4.45 1.44 -16.74
N VAL A 44 5.75 1.27 -16.86
CA VAL A 44 6.72 1.38 -15.77
C VAL A 44 7.50 2.67 -15.95
N LYS A 45 7.72 3.39 -14.86
CA LYS A 45 8.59 4.57 -14.80
C LYS A 45 9.72 4.28 -13.84
N LEU A 46 10.93 4.65 -14.21
CA LEU A 46 12.08 4.66 -13.34
C LEU A 46 12.70 6.06 -13.46
N ASP A 47 12.59 6.85 -12.41
CA ASP A 47 12.91 8.28 -12.42
C ASP A 47 12.20 9.02 -13.59
N SER A 48 12.96 9.62 -14.49
CA SER A 48 12.44 10.32 -15.67
C SER A 48 12.13 9.41 -16.86
N GLN A 49 12.57 8.16 -16.83
CA GLN A 49 12.38 7.22 -17.94
C GLN A 49 11.00 6.56 -17.86
N LYS A 50 10.35 6.43 -19.00
CA LYS A 50 9.07 5.76 -19.17
C LYS A 50 9.19 4.61 -20.14
N GLN A 51 8.73 3.44 -19.76
CA GLN A 51 8.63 2.26 -20.60
C GLN A 51 7.17 1.79 -20.67
N LYS A 52 6.64 1.71 -21.90
CA LYS A 52 5.34 1.08 -22.13
C LYS A 52 5.43 -0.44 -22.02
N CYS A 53 4.41 -1.07 -21.47
CA CYS A 53 4.30 -2.50 -21.30
C CYS A 53 3.42 -3.10 -22.41
N GLU A 54 3.99 -3.20 -23.62
CA GLU A 54 3.31 -3.67 -24.84
C GLU A 54 4.06 -4.85 -25.48
N GLY A 55 5.23 -5.22 -24.93
CA GLY A 55 6.10 -6.25 -25.50
C GLY A 55 5.54 -7.66 -25.30
N PRO A 56 6.05 -8.63 -26.10
CA PRO A 56 5.75 -10.04 -25.91
C PRO A 56 6.29 -10.53 -24.55
N ASP A 57 5.68 -11.59 -24.04
CA ASP A 57 6.06 -12.21 -22.75
C ASP A 57 7.17 -13.26 -22.94
N ASP A 58 8.07 -13.03 -23.87
CA ASP A 58 9.18 -13.94 -24.21
C ASP A 58 10.51 -13.53 -23.57
N GLY A 59 10.50 -12.51 -22.72
CA GLY A 59 11.69 -11.98 -22.07
C GLY A 59 12.51 -11.02 -22.93
N SER A 60 12.10 -10.74 -24.18
CA SER A 60 12.81 -9.81 -25.08
C SER A 60 12.53 -8.34 -24.77
N GLY A 61 11.46 -8.05 -24.02
CA GLY A 61 11.05 -6.70 -23.66
C GLY A 61 11.31 -6.36 -22.19
N ILE A 62 11.65 -5.09 -21.92
CA ILE A 62 11.86 -4.58 -20.56
C ILE A 62 10.55 -4.60 -19.74
N CYS A 63 9.40 -4.48 -20.41
CA CYS A 63 8.08 -4.53 -19.77
C CYS A 63 7.10 -5.31 -20.66
N PRO A 64 6.85 -6.57 -20.35
CA PRO A 64 5.90 -7.40 -21.10
C PRO A 64 4.46 -6.92 -20.89
N GLY A 65 3.64 -7.03 -21.95
CA GLY A 65 2.22 -6.68 -21.91
C GLY A 65 1.38 -7.69 -21.10
N GLY A 66 0.15 -7.33 -20.79
CA GLY A 66 -0.84 -8.22 -20.15
C GLY A 66 -0.55 -8.60 -18.69
N LYS A 67 0.38 -7.93 -18.02
CA LYS A 67 0.71 -8.21 -16.61
C LYS A 67 -0.27 -7.53 -15.66
N THR A 68 -0.77 -8.27 -14.67
CA THR A 68 -1.90 -7.84 -13.86
C THR A 68 -1.62 -7.79 -12.37
N LEU A 69 -2.33 -6.88 -11.69
CA LEU A 69 -2.54 -6.83 -10.25
C LEU A 69 -4.04 -6.92 -9.99
N THR A 70 -4.49 -7.94 -9.27
CA THR A 70 -5.89 -8.09 -8.86
C THR A 70 -6.01 -7.77 -7.37
N LEU A 71 -6.86 -6.81 -7.01
CA LEU A 71 -7.20 -6.45 -5.64
C LEU A 71 -8.65 -6.90 -5.37
N LYS A 72 -8.84 -7.79 -4.39
CA LYS A 72 -10.14 -8.38 -4.07
C LYS A 72 -10.78 -7.68 -2.88
N SER A 73 -12.11 -7.67 -2.81
CA SER A 73 -12.88 -7.07 -1.71
C SER A 73 -12.65 -7.73 -0.33
N ASN A 74 -12.07 -8.90 -0.29
CA ASN A 74 -11.65 -9.57 0.95
C ASN A 74 -10.21 -9.24 1.36
N TYR A 75 -9.66 -8.12 0.89
CA TYR A 75 -8.30 -7.64 1.17
C TYR A 75 -7.18 -8.62 0.80
N ARG A 76 -7.44 -9.46 -0.21
CA ARG A 76 -6.42 -10.35 -0.80
C ARG A 76 -6.03 -9.83 -2.17
N TYR A 77 -4.74 -9.96 -2.50
CA TYR A 77 -4.25 -9.64 -3.84
C TYR A 77 -3.70 -10.88 -4.56
N LYS A 78 -3.65 -10.75 -5.89
CA LYS A 78 -2.90 -11.62 -6.79
C LYS A 78 -2.15 -10.73 -7.78
N ALA A 79 -0.87 -10.99 -7.99
CA ALA A 79 -0.03 -10.27 -8.94
C ALA A 79 0.63 -11.29 -9.87
N SER A 80 0.67 -11.00 -11.17
CA SER A 80 1.47 -11.78 -12.12
C SER A 80 2.95 -11.71 -11.75
N ALA A 81 3.74 -12.70 -12.13
CA ALA A 81 5.15 -12.84 -11.74
C ALA A 81 5.96 -11.53 -11.93
N PHE A 82 5.85 -10.92 -13.11
CA PHE A 82 6.53 -9.65 -13.40
C PHE A 82 6.12 -8.54 -12.45
N VAL A 83 4.80 -8.37 -12.18
CA VAL A 83 4.29 -7.35 -11.25
C VAL A 83 4.77 -7.65 -9.82
N ALA A 84 4.76 -8.92 -9.41
CA ALA A 84 5.24 -9.31 -8.09
C ALA A 84 6.72 -8.98 -7.88
N GLN A 85 7.55 -9.17 -8.91
CA GLN A 85 8.98 -8.84 -8.87
C GLN A 85 9.22 -7.33 -8.77
N ILE A 86 8.62 -6.53 -9.66
CA ILE A 86 8.84 -5.08 -9.65
C ILE A 86 8.25 -4.38 -8.42
N MET A 87 7.25 -4.98 -7.79
CA MET A 87 6.68 -4.51 -6.52
C MET A 87 7.41 -5.10 -5.29
N PHE A 88 8.50 -5.82 -5.47
CA PHE A 88 9.29 -6.44 -4.40
C PHE A 88 8.50 -7.42 -3.50
N LEU A 89 7.43 -7.98 -4.02
CA LEU A 89 6.56 -8.89 -3.26
C LEU A 89 7.11 -10.32 -3.25
N ARG A 90 7.77 -10.71 -4.33
CA ARG A 90 8.33 -12.03 -4.52
C ARG A 90 9.49 -12.01 -5.51
N ALA A 91 10.49 -12.85 -5.29
CA ALA A 91 11.65 -12.96 -6.18
C ALA A 91 11.30 -13.68 -7.49
N GLU A 92 10.44 -14.70 -7.44
CA GLU A 92 10.05 -15.50 -8.60
C GLU A 92 8.58 -15.92 -8.53
N GLY A 93 7.94 -16.01 -9.69
CA GLY A 93 6.55 -16.47 -9.85
C GLY A 93 5.50 -15.45 -9.42
N ASP A 94 4.24 -15.87 -9.48
CA ASP A 94 3.08 -15.03 -9.13
C ASP A 94 3.06 -14.68 -7.63
N GLY A 95 2.78 -13.41 -7.34
CA GLY A 95 2.57 -12.92 -5.98
C GLY A 95 1.12 -13.12 -5.52
N LYS A 96 0.95 -13.42 -4.23
CA LYS A 96 -0.36 -13.45 -3.56
C LYS A 96 -0.19 -13.17 -2.08
N GLY A 97 -1.13 -12.46 -1.50
CA GLY A 97 -1.08 -12.11 -0.09
C GLY A 97 -2.28 -11.27 0.34
N SER A 98 -2.12 -10.55 1.42
CA SER A 98 -3.06 -9.56 1.90
C SER A 98 -2.59 -8.15 1.57
N PHE A 99 -3.52 -7.19 1.58
CA PHE A 99 -3.21 -5.79 1.43
C PHE A 99 -4.08 -4.92 2.32
N VAL A 100 -3.61 -3.70 2.59
CA VAL A 100 -4.39 -2.64 3.24
C VAL A 100 -4.19 -1.33 2.48
N THR A 101 -5.13 -0.40 2.63
CA THR A 101 -5.09 0.91 1.96
C THR A 101 -5.20 2.04 2.97
N PRO A 102 -4.16 2.25 3.81
CA PRO A 102 -4.16 3.35 4.76
C PRO A 102 -4.09 4.71 4.05
N VAL A 103 -4.59 5.74 4.74
CA VAL A 103 -4.41 7.15 4.35
C VAL A 103 -3.25 7.72 5.16
N PHE A 104 -2.32 8.40 4.51
CA PHE A 104 -1.21 9.05 5.19
C PHE A 104 -1.71 10.23 6.01
N PRO A 105 -1.41 10.28 7.32
CA PRO A 105 -1.77 11.40 8.17
C PRO A 105 -1.14 12.70 7.63
N GLY A 106 -1.96 13.75 7.52
CA GLY A 106 -1.51 15.09 7.14
C GLY A 106 -1.57 15.41 5.65
N THR A 107 -1.40 14.45 4.73
CA THR A 107 -1.50 14.69 3.29
C THR A 107 -2.84 14.25 2.71
N GLY A 108 -3.52 13.31 3.35
CA GLY A 108 -4.73 12.70 2.81
C GLY A 108 -4.46 11.73 1.64
N ASP A 109 -3.20 11.49 1.32
CA ASP A 109 -2.82 10.56 0.26
C ASP A 109 -3.09 9.12 0.66
N GLN A 110 -3.61 8.34 -0.27
CA GLN A 110 -3.89 6.93 -0.07
C GLN A 110 -2.65 6.10 -0.39
N ALA A 111 -2.37 5.09 0.42
CA ALA A 111 -1.34 4.11 0.15
C ALA A 111 -1.96 2.76 -0.19
N LEU A 112 -1.24 1.96 -0.97
CA LEU A 112 -1.46 0.53 -1.13
C LEU A 112 -0.28 -0.19 -0.48
N VAL A 113 -0.53 -0.89 0.61
CA VAL A 113 0.48 -1.70 1.32
C VAL A 113 0.16 -3.16 1.07
N LEU A 114 1.09 -3.87 0.43
CA LEU A 114 0.96 -5.29 0.11
C LEU A 114 1.92 -6.11 0.98
N GLU A 115 1.42 -7.18 1.54
CA GLU A 115 2.22 -8.18 2.23
C GLU A 115 3.08 -8.95 1.24
N GLY A 116 4.39 -8.95 1.45
CA GLY A 116 5.33 -9.71 0.64
C GLY A 116 5.47 -11.17 1.09
N ASP A 117 6.08 -11.96 0.24
CA ASP A 117 6.49 -13.32 0.55
C ASP A 117 7.83 -13.28 1.32
N ALA A 118 8.03 -14.21 2.26
CA ALA A 118 9.27 -14.32 3.04
C ALA A 118 10.52 -14.57 2.17
N THR A 119 10.32 -15.02 0.92
CA THR A 119 11.39 -15.24 -0.07
C THR A 119 11.61 -14.04 -0.98
N GLY A 120 10.80 -12.97 -0.85
CA GLY A 120 10.91 -11.76 -1.65
C GLY A 120 12.07 -10.85 -1.23
N ILE A 121 12.38 -9.89 -2.08
CA ILE A 121 13.41 -8.86 -1.81
C ILE A 121 12.97 -7.98 -0.63
N ALA A 122 11.66 -7.75 -0.48
CA ALA A 122 11.05 -7.08 0.66
C ALA A 122 10.12 -8.06 1.40
N PRO A 123 10.65 -8.91 2.28
CA PRO A 123 9.87 -9.97 2.94
C PRO A 123 8.72 -9.43 3.79
N LEU A 124 8.76 -8.17 4.20
CA LEU A 124 7.68 -7.50 4.93
C LEU A 124 6.62 -6.88 3.99
N GLY A 125 6.82 -6.99 2.67
CA GLY A 125 5.94 -6.39 1.67
C GLY A 125 6.43 -5.03 1.17
N SER A 126 5.55 -4.33 0.47
CA SER A 126 5.84 -3.02 -0.10
C SER A 126 4.68 -2.04 0.13
N ALA A 127 5.03 -0.76 0.31
CA ALA A 127 4.09 0.34 0.49
C ALA A 127 4.22 1.33 -0.66
N TRP A 128 3.13 1.57 -1.37
CA TRP A 128 3.07 2.41 -2.55
C TRP A 128 2.09 3.55 -2.33
N GLN A 129 2.47 4.78 -2.65
CA GLN A 129 1.50 5.87 -2.77
C GLN A 129 0.56 5.54 -3.92
N MET A 130 -0.76 5.62 -3.70
CA MET A 130 -1.77 5.23 -4.67
C MET A 130 -2.63 6.42 -5.09
N VAL A 131 -2.74 6.64 -6.39
CA VAL A 131 -3.62 7.66 -6.97
C VAL A 131 -4.55 7.01 -7.99
N LEU A 132 -5.86 7.17 -7.80
CA LEU A 132 -6.89 6.70 -8.73
C LEU A 132 -7.37 7.85 -9.60
N LYS A 133 -7.40 7.65 -10.92
CA LYS A 133 -7.74 8.68 -11.91
C LYS A 133 -8.71 8.16 -12.99
N ASP A 134 -9.14 9.08 -13.84
CA ASP A 134 -9.87 8.83 -15.07
C ASP A 134 -11.17 8.03 -14.82
N LYS A 135 -12.07 8.58 -13.98
CA LYS A 135 -13.33 7.94 -13.62
C LYS A 135 -14.27 7.81 -14.84
N ARG A 136 -14.74 6.59 -15.11
CA ARG A 136 -15.85 6.31 -16.02
C ARG A 136 -17.00 5.70 -15.24
N SER A 137 -18.22 6.21 -15.44
CA SER A 137 -19.42 5.74 -14.72
C SER A 137 -19.23 5.68 -13.19
N GLY A 138 -18.44 6.62 -12.64
CA GLY A 138 -18.14 6.68 -11.20
C GLY A 138 -16.96 5.85 -10.74
N SER A 139 -16.47 4.88 -11.51
CA SER A 139 -15.33 4.03 -11.15
C SER A 139 -14.03 4.49 -11.81
N PRO A 140 -12.91 4.51 -11.09
CA PRO A 140 -11.62 4.85 -11.67
C PRO A 140 -11.16 3.79 -12.67
N THR A 141 -10.60 4.25 -13.79
CA THR A 141 -10.08 3.38 -14.84
C THR A 141 -8.56 3.33 -14.84
N LYS A 142 -7.91 4.17 -14.05
CA LYS A 142 -6.46 4.26 -13.96
C LYS A 142 -5.98 4.32 -12.52
N MET A 143 -5.02 3.49 -12.19
CA MET A 143 -4.32 3.47 -10.91
C MET A 143 -2.84 3.77 -11.14
N ILE A 144 -2.31 4.71 -10.39
CA ILE A 144 -0.88 5.05 -10.40
C ILE A 144 -0.34 4.69 -9.02
N LEU A 145 0.66 3.83 -8.99
CA LEU A 145 1.40 3.48 -7.80
C LEU A 145 2.80 4.08 -7.88
N THR A 146 3.23 4.78 -6.84
CA THR A 146 4.56 5.39 -6.77
C THR A 146 5.27 4.92 -5.50
N LEU A 147 6.49 4.45 -5.66
CA LEU A 147 7.41 4.13 -4.59
C LEU A 147 8.60 5.09 -4.67
N GLN A 148 8.80 5.89 -3.64
CA GLN A 148 9.99 6.72 -3.49
C GLN A 148 10.96 6.04 -2.52
N THR A 149 12.15 5.74 -3.01
CA THR A 149 13.29 5.36 -2.16
C THR A 149 14.20 6.58 -2.05
N GLY A 150 15.15 6.62 -1.15
CA GLY A 150 16.08 7.77 -1.07
C GLY A 150 16.98 7.93 -2.32
N PHE A 151 16.94 7.00 -3.29
CA PHE A 151 17.86 6.95 -4.43
C PHE A 151 17.15 7.01 -5.78
N PHE A 152 15.93 6.53 -5.90
CA PHE A 152 15.17 6.51 -7.16
C PHE A 152 13.65 6.48 -6.88
N GLU A 153 12.88 6.83 -7.90
CA GLU A 153 11.43 6.74 -7.93
C GLU A 153 11.00 5.66 -8.92
N ILE A 154 10.14 4.74 -8.45
CA ILE A 154 9.45 3.78 -9.32
C ILE A 154 7.98 4.19 -9.41
N GLY A 155 7.48 4.35 -10.63
CA GLY A 155 6.06 4.57 -10.90
C GLY A 155 5.50 3.44 -11.74
N LEU A 156 4.35 2.91 -11.32
CA LEU A 156 3.61 1.88 -12.04
C LEU A 156 2.25 2.44 -12.45
N VAL A 157 1.92 2.37 -13.73
CA VAL A 157 0.62 2.81 -14.24
C VAL A 157 -0.17 1.59 -14.66
N PHE A 158 -1.31 1.41 -14.03
CA PHE A 158 -2.25 0.36 -14.33
C PHE A 158 -3.52 0.94 -14.95
N GLN A 159 -4.15 0.18 -15.84
CA GLN A 159 -5.48 0.45 -16.35
C GLN A 159 -6.40 -0.71 -16.00
N ARG A 160 -7.65 -0.38 -15.73
CA ARG A 160 -8.72 -1.36 -15.57
C ARG A 160 -9.34 -1.57 -16.94
N ASP A 161 -9.50 -2.82 -17.33
CA ASP A 161 -10.24 -3.14 -18.53
C ASP A 161 -11.69 -2.63 -18.37
N ALA A 162 -12.16 -1.90 -19.38
CA ALA A 162 -13.55 -1.47 -19.41
C ALA A 162 -14.42 -2.71 -19.68
N ASN A 163 -15.08 -3.20 -18.63
CA ASN A 163 -16.18 -4.15 -18.80
C ASN A 163 -17.42 -3.43 -19.34
#